data_75c88a1526b911b6f7c4e7585cb4c9b9
#
_entry.id   75c88a1526b911b6f7c4e7585cb4c9b9
#
_cell.length_a   1.000
_cell.length_b   1.000
_cell.length_c   1.000
_cell.angle_alpha   90.00
_cell.angle_beta   90.00
_cell.angle_gamma   90.00
#
_symmetry.space_group_name_H-M   'P 1'
#
loop_
_entity.id
_entity.type
_entity.pdbx_description
1 polymer ?
#
loop_
_entity_poly.entity_id
_entity_poly.type
_entity_poly.pdbx_seq_one_letter_code
_entity_poly.pdbx_strand_id
1 'polypeptide(L)'
;GDGRHAHPTQAMLDMFTIRRCKGKDFGALRVAIVGDILHSRVARSQIHALNTLNVGDLRVVAPRTLLPKEIESMGVKVFHNLEDGIRDADVIIMLRLQKERMQGALLPSEQEYFQLYGLTEERLRVAKPDAIVMHPGPINRGVEIESAVADGKQSVILDQVTYGIAVRMAVMSITLGASSTSKEAST
;
A
#
# COMPACT_ATOMS: atom_id res chain seq x y z
N GLY A 1 -4.52 15.19 3.95
CA GLY A 1 -3.82 14.78 2.73
C GLY A 1 -3.30 15.97 1.96
N ASP A 2 -2.31 15.76 1.14
CA ASP A 2 -1.71 16.79 0.29
C ASP A 2 -2.19 16.60 -1.16
N GLY A 3 -3.45 16.95 -1.42
CA GLY A 3 -4.05 16.92 -2.74
C GLY A 3 -3.81 15.62 -3.50
N ARG A 4 -3.20 15.72 -4.70
CA ARG A 4 -2.80 14.58 -5.54
C ARG A 4 -1.41 14.03 -5.20
N HIS A 5 -0.65 14.72 -4.36
CA HIS A 5 0.77 14.44 -4.15
C HIS A 5 1.03 13.38 -3.10
N ALA A 6 0.47 13.51 -1.89
CA ALA A 6 0.74 12.63 -0.78
C ALA A 6 -0.52 12.27 0.04
N HIS A 7 -0.43 11.17 0.77
CA HIS A 7 -1.42 10.73 1.75
C HIS A 7 -0.71 10.21 3.01
N PRO A 8 -0.07 11.10 3.81
CA PRO A 8 0.77 10.69 4.94
C PRO A 8 0.02 9.85 5.97
N THR A 9 -1.22 10.24 6.35
CA THR A 9 -2.00 9.50 7.33
C THR A 9 -2.39 8.08 6.88
N GLN A 10 -2.50 7.85 5.57
CA GLN A 10 -2.69 6.50 5.04
C GLN A 10 -1.39 5.68 5.19
N ALA A 11 -0.25 6.26 4.83
CA ALA A 11 1.03 5.57 5.01
C ALA A 11 1.29 5.25 6.50
N MET A 12 0.99 6.17 7.41
CA MET A 12 1.13 5.94 8.86
C MET A 12 0.27 4.76 9.35
N LEU A 13 -1.00 4.71 8.94
CA LEU A 13 -1.86 3.59 9.34
C LEU A 13 -1.42 2.27 8.72
N ASP A 14 -0.92 2.30 7.48
CA ASP A 14 -0.41 1.10 6.82
C ASP A 14 0.85 0.57 7.53
N MET A 15 1.79 1.45 7.88
CA MET A 15 2.96 1.07 8.68
C MET A 15 2.57 0.56 10.07
N PHE A 16 1.57 1.17 10.70
CA PHE A 16 1.04 0.69 11.97
C PHE A 16 0.43 -0.71 11.84
N THR A 17 -0.35 -0.95 10.78
CA THR A 17 -0.95 -2.27 10.49
C THR A 17 0.13 -3.33 10.29
N ILE A 18 1.13 -3.05 9.45
CA ILE A 18 2.26 -3.96 9.22
C ILE A 18 2.96 -4.27 10.54
N ARG A 19 3.28 -3.25 11.34
CA ARG A 19 3.92 -3.43 12.65
C ARG A 19 3.11 -4.29 13.62
N ARG A 20 1.79 -4.17 13.60
CA ARG A 20 0.88 -4.97 14.45
C ARG A 20 0.86 -6.44 14.01
N CYS A 21 0.88 -6.71 12.71
CA CYS A 21 0.76 -8.06 12.15
C CYS A 21 2.11 -8.79 12.03
N LYS A 22 3.19 -8.05 11.71
CA LYS A 22 4.51 -8.61 11.37
C LYS A 22 5.63 -8.23 12.36
N GLY A 23 5.34 -7.41 13.36
CA GLY A 23 6.33 -6.95 14.33
C GLY A 23 7.06 -5.67 13.94
N LYS A 24 8.12 -5.34 14.69
CA LYS A 24 8.80 -4.03 14.60
C LYS A 24 9.99 -4.02 13.64
N ASP A 25 10.48 -5.17 13.25
CA ASP A 25 11.65 -5.29 12.38
C ASP A 25 11.24 -5.26 10.90
N PHE A 26 11.19 -4.06 10.34
CA PHE A 26 10.91 -3.86 8.92
C PHE A 26 12.07 -4.33 8.04
N GLY A 27 13.29 -4.37 8.56
CA GLY A 27 14.48 -4.82 7.82
C GLY A 27 14.43 -6.28 7.39
N ALA A 28 13.65 -7.11 8.08
CA ALA A 28 13.43 -8.51 7.73
C ALA A 28 12.28 -8.72 6.73
N LEU A 29 11.49 -7.67 6.42
CA LEU A 29 10.28 -7.80 5.62
C LEU A 29 10.53 -7.59 4.13
N ARG A 30 9.78 -8.35 3.34
CA ARG A 30 9.60 -8.18 1.90
C ARG A 30 8.19 -7.65 1.63
N VAL A 31 8.11 -6.43 1.11
CA VAL A 31 6.83 -5.73 0.87
C VAL A 31 6.65 -5.51 -0.62
N ALA A 32 5.52 -5.94 -1.17
CA ALA A 32 5.13 -5.73 -2.55
C ALA A 32 3.92 -4.77 -2.63
N ILE A 33 4.07 -3.67 -3.36
CA ILE A 33 3.00 -2.73 -3.69
C ILE A 33 2.57 -3.01 -5.13
N VAL A 34 1.31 -3.38 -5.33
CA VAL A 34 0.80 -3.88 -6.62
C VAL A 34 -0.29 -2.96 -7.16
N GLY A 35 -0.18 -2.54 -8.41
CA GLY A 35 -1.25 -1.84 -9.10
C GLY A 35 -0.84 -0.51 -9.72
N ASP A 36 -1.73 0.47 -9.69
CA ASP A 36 -1.52 1.79 -10.29
C ASP A 36 -0.58 2.66 -9.43
N ILE A 37 0.72 2.46 -9.61
CA ILE A 37 1.75 3.22 -8.88
C ILE A 37 1.81 4.67 -9.38
N LEU A 38 1.62 4.88 -10.68
CA LEU A 38 1.77 6.19 -11.33
C LEU A 38 0.80 7.25 -10.77
N HIS A 39 -0.48 6.87 -10.61
CA HIS A 39 -1.53 7.79 -10.17
C HIS A 39 -1.81 7.73 -8.67
N SER A 40 -1.16 6.80 -7.94
CA SER A 40 -1.42 6.58 -6.53
C SER A 40 -0.56 7.47 -5.63
N ARG A 41 -1.20 8.50 -5.03
CA ARG A 41 -0.57 9.26 -3.93
C ARG A 41 -0.29 8.39 -2.70
N VAL A 42 -1.07 7.32 -2.52
CA VAL A 42 -0.88 6.36 -1.42
C VAL A 42 0.41 5.58 -1.61
N ALA A 43 0.64 5.00 -2.81
CA ALA A 43 1.87 4.27 -3.11
C ALA A 43 3.12 5.12 -2.86
N ARG A 44 3.11 6.38 -3.30
CA ARG A 44 4.23 7.32 -3.08
C ARG A 44 4.53 7.51 -1.59
N SER A 45 3.49 7.74 -0.78
CA SER A 45 3.64 7.91 0.67
C SER A 45 4.07 6.62 1.37
N GLN A 46 3.58 5.46 0.92
CA GLN A 46 3.99 4.15 1.42
C GLN A 46 5.47 3.87 1.12
N ILE A 47 5.93 4.13 -0.10
CA ILE A 47 7.34 3.96 -0.48
C ILE A 47 8.26 4.81 0.41
N HIS A 48 7.92 6.09 0.63
CA HIS A 48 8.68 6.95 1.53
C HIS A 48 8.70 6.43 2.98
N ALA A 49 7.55 6.00 3.51
CA ALA A 49 7.46 5.49 4.87
C ALA A 49 8.23 4.18 5.06
N LEU A 50 8.13 3.25 4.10
CA LEU A 50 8.84 1.97 4.12
C LEU A 50 10.35 2.14 4.02
N ASN A 51 10.82 3.06 3.17
CA ASN A 51 12.24 3.41 3.11
C ASN A 51 12.74 4.05 4.41
N THR A 52 11.95 4.95 5.01
CA THR A 52 12.28 5.56 6.32
C THR A 52 12.40 4.51 7.43
N LEU A 53 11.61 3.43 7.35
CA LEU A 53 11.66 2.31 8.29
C LEU A 53 12.68 1.23 7.91
N ASN A 54 13.50 1.48 6.86
CA ASN A 54 14.54 0.59 6.36
C ASN A 54 14.02 -0.82 6.05
N VAL A 55 12.91 -0.90 5.30
CA VAL A 55 12.36 -2.19 4.85
C VAL A 55 13.41 -2.97 4.03
N GLY A 56 13.52 -4.28 4.28
CA GLY A 56 14.59 -5.08 3.69
C GLY A 56 14.47 -5.29 2.18
N ASP A 57 13.24 -5.48 1.68
CA ASP A 57 12.99 -5.67 0.24
C ASP A 57 11.67 -5.00 -0.15
N LEU A 58 11.76 -3.85 -0.83
CA LEU A 58 10.62 -3.09 -1.29
C LEU A 58 10.43 -3.27 -2.79
N ARG A 59 9.26 -3.73 -3.17
CA ARG A 59 8.90 -4.05 -4.55
C ARG A 59 7.68 -3.28 -5.01
N VAL A 60 7.68 -2.89 -6.28
CA VAL A 60 6.50 -2.40 -6.99
C VAL A 60 6.19 -3.32 -8.17
N VAL A 61 4.92 -3.64 -8.34
CA VAL A 61 4.44 -4.58 -9.37
C VAL A 61 3.36 -3.90 -10.18
N ALA A 62 3.65 -3.64 -11.45
CA ALA A 62 2.69 -2.99 -12.34
C ALA A 62 3.07 -3.15 -13.82
N PRO A 63 2.12 -2.96 -14.75
CA PRO A 63 2.45 -2.76 -16.16
C PRO A 63 3.29 -1.48 -16.33
N ARG A 64 4.12 -1.43 -17.36
CA ARG A 64 5.01 -0.28 -17.62
C ARG A 64 4.27 1.04 -17.74
N THR A 65 3.05 1.01 -18.24
CA THR A 65 2.17 2.19 -18.41
C THR A 65 1.68 2.78 -17.09
N LEU A 66 1.71 2.02 -16.01
CA LEU A 66 1.28 2.43 -14.66
C LEU A 66 2.45 2.63 -13.69
N LEU A 67 3.65 2.79 -14.20
CA LEU A 67 4.85 3.11 -13.42
C LEU A 67 5.35 4.52 -13.74
N PRO A 68 5.73 5.32 -12.74
CA PRO A 68 6.48 6.55 -12.97
C PRO A 68 7.83 6.26 -13.65
N LYS A 69 8.29 7.17 -14.48
CA LYS A 69 9.68 7.11 -14.98
C LYS A 69 10.61 7.17 -13.77
N GLU A 70 11.69 6.39 -13.84
CA GLU A 70 12.75 6.37 -12.81
C GLU A 70 12.26 5.99 -11.38
N ILE A 71 11.16 5.22 -11.28
CA ILE A 71 10.61 4.78 -9.99
C ILE A 71 11.67 4.05 -9.13
N GLU A 72 12.63 3.38 -9.75
CA GLU A 72 13.73 2.68 -9.10
C GLU A 72 14.61 3.61 -8.26
N SER A 73 14.71 4.90 -8.64
CA SER A 73 15.41 5.92 -7.85
C SER A 73 14.82 6.17 -6.46
N MET A 74 13.57 5.73 -6.26
CA MET A 74 12.90 5.75 -4.96
C MET A 74 13.28 4.54 -4.07
N GLY A 75 14.27 3.75 -4.44
CA GLY A 75 14.72 2.59 -3.63
C GLY A 75 13.81 1.37 -3.71
N VAL A 76 13.13 1.18 -4.83
CA VAL A 76 12.24 0.05 -5.07
C VAL A 76 12.76 -0.86 -6.18
N LYS A 77 12.43 -2.16 -6.10
CA LYS A 77 12.63 -3.10 -7.21
C LYS A 77 11.36 -3.18 -8.04
N VAL A 78 11.48 -3.12 -9.36
CA VAL A 78 10.35 -3.14 -10.29
C VAL A 78 10.11 -4.55 -10.83
N PHE A 79 8.84 -4.96 -10.81
CA PHE A 79 8.36 -6.20 -11.40
C PHE A 79 7.19 -5.94 -12.33
N HIS A 80 7.15 -6.66 -13.46
CA HIS A 80 6.07 -6.59 -14.45
C HIS A 80 5.21 -7.85 -14.46
N ASN A 81 5.61 -8.89 -13.73
CA ASN A 81 4.84 -10.10 -13.48
C ASN A 81 4.41 -10.11 -12.02
N LEU A 82 3.12 -10.41 -11.77
CA LEU A 82 2.56 -10.38 -10.42
C LEU A 82 3.22 -11.44 -9.52
N GLU A 83 3.28 -12.68 -9.99
CA GLU A 83 3.77 -13.80 -9.17
C GLU A 83 5.24 -13.63 -8.80
N ASP A 84 6.06 -13.14 -9.74
CA ASP A 84 7.47 -12.85 -9.46
C ASP A 84 7.64 -11.73 -8.44
N GLY A 85 6.79 -10.70 -8.55
CA GLY A 85 6.84 -9.56 -7.64
C GLY A 85 6.41 -9.89 -6.21
N ILE A 86 5.39 -10.75 -6.06
CA ILE A 86 4.89 -11.14 -4.73
C ILE A 86 5.54 -12.41 -4.16
N ARG A 87 6.44 -13.05 -4.89
CA ARG A 87 7.12 -14.28 -4.44
C ARG A 87 7.83 -14.08 -3.11
N ASP A 88 7.50 -14.94 -2.13
CA ASP A 88 8.00 -14.89 -0.74
C ASP A 88 7.75 -13.55 -0.04
N ALA A 89 6.77 -12.77 -0.48
CA ALA A 89 6.41 -11.52 0.18
C ALA A 89 5.81 -11.78 1.57
N ASP A 90 6.14 -10.91 2.52
CA ASP A 90 5.53 -10.86 3.85
C ASP A 90 4.26 -10.00 3.85
N VAL A 91 4.26 -8.97 2.99
CA VAL A 91 3.18 -7.98 2.89
C VAL A 91 2.88 -7.71 1.43
N ILE A 92 1.62 -7.79 1.05
CA ILE A 92 1.13 -7.43 -0.28
C ILE A 92 0.12 -6.29 -0.10
N ILE A 93 0.42 -5.14 -0.70
CA ILE A 93 -0.46 -3.97 -0.69
C ILE A 93 -1.06 -3.83 -2.09
N MET A 94 -2.34 -4.17 -2.23
CA MET A 94 -3.06 -3.98 -3.48
C MET A 94 -3.56 -2.55 -3.57
N LEU A 95 -3.29 -1.89 -4.70
CA LEU A 95 -3.77 -0.53 -4.95
C LEU A 95 -5.04 -0.55 -5.77
N ARG A 96 -5.94 0.37 -5.47
CA ARG A 96 -7.12 0.61 -6.30
C ARG A 96 -6.72 1.08 -7.69
N LEU A 97 -7.31 0.50 -8.72
CA LEU A 97 -7.21 0.98 -10.08
C LEU A 97 -8.02 2.28 -10.22
N GLN A 98 -7.34 3.41 -10.48
CA GLN A 98 -7.96 4.74 -10.52
C GLN A 98 -8.44 5.11 -11.92
N LYS A 99 -9.55 4.50 -12.36
CA LYS A 99 -10.15 4.68 -13.70
C LYS A 99 -10.43 6.15 -14.03
N GLU A 100 -10.90 6.89 -13.05
CA GLU A 100 -11.21 8.32 -13.16
C GLU A 100 -10.02 9.22 -13.46
N ARG A 101 -8.80 8.70 -13.29
CA ARG A 101 -7.54 9.43 -13.55
C ARG A 101 -6.83 8.97 -14.82
N MET A 102 -7.33 7.89 -15.43
CA MET A 102 -6.78 7.34 -16.65
C MET A 102 -7.38 8.07 -17.85
N GLN A 103 -6.66 9.07 -18.36
CA GLN A 103 -6.98 9.68 -19.66
C GLN A 103 -6.23 8.92 -20.75
N GLY A 104 -6.97 8.19 -21.60
CA GLY A 104 -6.40 7.43 -22.71
C GLY A 104 -6.27 5.93 -22.46
N ALA A 105 -5.75 5.21 -23.45
CA ALA A 105 -5.60 3.74 -23.47
C ALA A 105 -4.39 3.26 -22.65
N LEU A 106 -4.36 3.54 -21.34
CA LEU A 106 -3.27 3.09 -20.45
C LEU A 106 -3.43 1.62 -20.03
N LEU A 107 -4.67 1.10 -20.11
CA LEU A 107 -5.01 -0.29 -19.87
C LEU A 107 -5.97 -0.80 -20.94
N PRO A 108 -5.80 -2.04 -21.41
CA PRO A 108 -6.67 -2.60 -22.47
C PRO A 108 -8.09 -2.84 -21.97
N SER A 109 -8.26 -3.48 -20.81
CA SER A 109 -9.56 -3.68 -20.14
C SER A 109 -9.37 -4.06 -18.66
N GLU A 110 -10.45 -3.97 -17.85
CA GLU A 110 -10.43 -4.45 -16.46
C GLU A 110 -10.24 -5.96 -16.38
N GLN A 111 -10.84 -6.69 -17.31
CA GLN A 111 -10.70 -8.15 -17.38
C GLN A 111 -9.24 -8.54 -17.66
N GLU A 112 -8.60 -7.89 -18.63
CA GLU A 112 -7.19 -8.14 -18.93
C GLU A 112 -6.29 -7.74 -17.78
N TYR A 113 -6.58 -6.60 -17.12
CA TYR A 113 -5.85 -6.21 -15.92
C TYR A 113 -5.99 -7.26 -14.81
N PHE A 114 -7.21 -7.75 -14.55
CA PHE A 114 -7.43 -8.80 -13.56
C PHE A 114 -6.68 -10.10 -13.92
N GLN A 115 -6.72 -10.48 -15.20
CA GLN A 115 -5.99 -11.65 -15.67
C GLN A 115 -4.49 -11.57 -15.49
N LEU A 116 -3.90 -10.38 -15.51
CA LEU A 116 -2.46 -10.18 -15.39
C LEU A 116 -2.02 -9.80 -13.96
N TYR A 117 -2.80 -8.98 -13.26
CA TYR A 117 -2.42 -8.35 -12.01
C TYR A 117 -3.43 -8.54 -10.87
N GLY A 118 -4.59 -9.13 -11.11
CA GLY A 118 -5.57 -9.44 -10.08
C GLY A 118 -5.03 -10.46 -9.10
N LEU A 119 -5.11 -10.17 -7.80
CA LEU A 119 -4.69 -11.09 -6.75
C LEU A 119 -5.78 -12.11 -6.48
N THR A 120 -5.53 -13.36 -6.88
CA THR A 120 -6.39 -14.54 -6.64
C THR A 120 -5.79 -15.40 -5.53
N GLU A 121 -6.59 -16.32 -4.98
CA GLU A 121 -6.09 -17.29 -3.99
C GLU A 121 -4.94 -18.13 -4.53
N GLU A 122 -5.01 -18.53 -5.81
CA GLU A 122 -3.95 -19.30 -6.47
C GLU A 122 -2.63 -18.52 -6.52
N ARG A 123 -2.68 -17.27 -6.96
CA ARG A 123 -1.50 -16.40 -7.03
C ARG A 123 -0.94 -16.05 -5.67
N LEU A 124 -1.79 -15.87 -4.68
CA LEU A 124 -1.36 -15.59 -3.31
C LEU A 124 -0.48 -16.71 -2.73
N ARG A 125 -0.59 -17.94 -3.21
CA ARG A 125 0.21 -19.08 -2.74
C ARG A 125 1.72 -18.95 -2.97
N VAL A 126 2.17 -18.07 -3.90
CA VAL A 126 3.61 -17.85 -4.10
C VAL A 126 4.22 -16.91 -3.07
N ALA A 127 3.39 -16.19 -2.33
CA ALA A 127 3.82 -15.42 -1.16
C ALA A 127 4.04 -16.33 0.05
N LYS A 128 4.53 -15.77 1.15
CA LYS A 128 4.67 -16.55 2.38
C LYS A 128 3.31 -16.99 2.90
N PRO A 129 3.22 -18.18 3.55
CA PRO A 129 1.95 -18.69 4.09
C PRO A 129 1.29 -17.76 5.11
N ASP A 130 2.09 -16.96 5.82
CA ASP A 130 1.69 -15.96 6.79
C ASP A 130 1.66 -14.53 6.22
N ALA A 131 1.78 -14.37 4.88
CA ALA A 131 1.69 -13.08 4.23
C ALA A 131 0.38 -12.38 4.56
N ILE A 132 0.43 -11.07 4.75
CA ILE A 132 -0.78 -10.25 4.92
C ILE A 132 -1.12 -9.50 3.65
N VAL A 133 -2.42 -9.41 3.36
CA VAL A 133 -2.97 -8.67 2.22
C VAL A 133 -3.64 -7.40 2.73
N MET A 134 -3.22 -6.27 2.17
CA MET A 134 -3.66 -4.92 2.52
C MET A 134 -4.25 -4.21 1.30
N HIS A 135 -5.14 -3.25 1.56
CA HIS A 135 -5.71 -2.39 0.52
C HIS A 135 -6.16 -1.06 1.13
N PRO A 136 -5.79 0.10 0.55
CA PRO A 136 -6.15 1.40 1.14
C PRO A 136 -7.64 1.75 1.04
N GLY A 137 -8.43 0.96 0.29
CA GLY A 137 -9.85 1.16 0.03
C GLY A 137 -10.18 2.34 -0.91
N PRO A 138 -11.38 2.38 -1.48
CA PRO A 138 -12.31 1.26 -1.58
C PRO A 138 -11.80 0.17 -2.55
N ILE A 139 -12.25 -1.06 -2.37
CA ILE A 139 -11.85 -2.22 -3.19
C ILE A 139 -12.75 -2.30 -4.45
N ASN A 140 -12.13 -2.55 -5.61
CA ASN A 140 -12.85 -3.01 -6.81
C ASN A 140 -12.69 -4.54 -6.92
N ARG A 141 -13.66 -5.27 -6.37
CA ARG A 141 -13.66 -6.74 -6.40
C ARG A 141 -13.73 -7.25 -7.84
N GLY A 142 -12.89 -8.23 -8.17
CA GLY A 142 -12.78 -8.76 -9.53
C GLY A 142 -12.01 -7.84 -10.51
N VAL A 143 -11.35 -6.80 -10.01
CA VAL A 143 -10.46 -5.94 -10.81
C VAL A 143 -9.02 -6.00 -10.31
N GLU A 144 -8.74 -5.60 -9.07
CA GLU A 144 -7.41 -5.72 -8.48
C GLU A 144 -7.28 -6.90 -7.51
N ILE A 145 -8.40 -7.35 -6.93
CA ILE A 145 -8.40 -8.42 -5.93
C ILE A 145 -9.68 -9.26 -6.04
N GLU A 146 -9.53 -10.56 -5.89
CA GLU A 146 -10.64 -11.51 -5.80
C GLU A 146 -11.34 -11.39 -4.44
N SER A 147 -12.67 -11.59 -4.41
CA SER A 147 -13.44 -11.53 -3.17
C SER A 147 -12.96 -12.53 -2.12
N ALA A 148 -12.62 -13.75 -2.54
CA ALA A 148 -12.10 -14.78 -1.65
C ALA A 148 -10.81 -14.37 -0.95
N VAL A 149 -9.93 -13.62 -1.63
CA VAL A 149 -8.70 -13.07 -1.05
C VAL A 149 -9.00 -11.90 -0.14
N ALA A 150 -9.86 -10.97 -0.57
CA ALA A 150 -10.22 -9.77 0.19
C ALA A 150 -10.87 -10.10 1.54
N ASP A 151 -11.64 -11.20 1.58
CA ASP A 151 -12.35 -11.69 2.77
C ASP A 151 -11.63 -12.90 3.40
N GLY A 152 -10.47 -13.30 2.87
CA GLY A 152 -9.70 -14.45 3.30
C GLY A 152 -8.89 -14.21 4.58
N LYS A 153 -8.30 -15.30 5.11
CA LYS A 153 -7.56 -15.28 6.39
C LYS A 153 -6.33 -14.38 6.40
N GLN A 154 -5.71 -14.15 5.25
CA GLN A 154 -4.52 -13.31 5.11
C GLN A 154 -4.88 -11.82 4.93
N SER A 155 -6.16 -11.51 4.73
CA SER A 155 -6.64 -10.13 4.59
C SER A 155 -6.68 -9.43 5.94
N VAL A 156 -6.02 -8.28 6.02
CA VAL A 156 -6.08 -7.36 7.19
C VAL A 156 -6.74 -6.03 6.81
N ILE A 157 -7.53 -6.02 5.75
CA ILE A 157 -8.15 -4.80 5.18
C ILE A 157 -9.13 -4.17 6.18
N LEU A 158 -9.91 -4.96 6.90
CA LEU A 158 -10.83 -4.45 7.92
C LEU A 158 -10.07 -3.93 9.14
N ASP A 159 -8.97 -4.56 9.51
CA ASP A 159 -8.10 -4.06 10.58
C ASP A 159 -7.48 -2.71 10.20
N GLN A 160 -7.07 -2.52 8.93
CA GLN A 160 -6.60 -1.21 8.45
C GLN A 160 -7.65 -0.12 8.66
N VAL A 161 -8.94 -0.39 8.41
CA VAL A 161 -10.03 0.57 8.64
C VAL A 161 -10.09 0.96 10.10
N THR A 162 -10.08 -0.01 10.99
CA THR A 162 -10.11 0.19 12.45
C THR A 162 -8.89 0.98 12.93
N TYR A 163 -7.70 0.55 12.54
CA TYR A 163 -6.45 1.25 12.89
C TYR A 163 -6.39 2.65 12.29
N GLY A 164 -7.01 2.86 11.13
CA GLY A 164 -7.09 4.17 10.49
C GLY A 164 -7.78 5.22 11.34
N ILE A 165 -8.81 4.85 12.09
CA ILE A 165 -9.49 5.75 13.04
C ILE A 165 -8.52 6.13 14.16
N ALA A 166 -7.90 5.15 14.81
CA ALA A 166 -6.98 5.37 15.92
C ALA A 166 -5.76 6.22 15.52
N VAL A 167 -5.15 5.93 14.37
CA VAL A 167 -3.98 6.69 13.88
C VAL A 167 -4.36 8.14 13.57
N ARG A 168 -5.50 8.39 12.93
CA ARG A 168 -5.96 9.76 12.65
C ARG A 168 -6.28 10.54 13.92
N MET A 169 -6.88 9.90 14.91
CA MET A 169 -7.11 10.51 16.24
C MET A 169 -5.78 10.88 16.91
N ALA A 170 -4.79 9.99 16.89
CA ALA A 170 -3.47 10.25 17.46
C ALA A 170 -2.77 11.42 16.75
N VAL A 171 -2.81 11.48 15.41
CA VAL A 171 -2.24 12.60 14.64
C VAL A 171 -2.92 13.92 15.02
N MET A 172 -4.25 13.95 15.10
CA MET A 172 -4.97 15.16 15.51
C MET A 172 -4.62 15.58 16.95
N SER A 173 -4.54 14.63 17.88
CA SER A 173 -4.16 14.92 19.27
C SER A 173 -2.77 15.53 19.37
N ILE A 174 -1.79 14.98 18.67
CA ILE A 174 -0.40 15.49 18.65
C ILE A 174 -0.35 16.90 18.04
N THR A 175 -1.05 17.12 16.93
CA THR A 175 -1.01 18.41 16.23
C THR A 175 -1.75 19.51 16.99
N LEU A 176 -2.81 19.19 17.72
CA LEU A 176 -3.56 20.14 18.54
C LEU A 176 -2.89 20.37 19.91
N GLY A 177 -2.30 19.35 20.51
CA GLY A 177 -1.60 19.42 21.79
C GLY A 177 -0.31 20.27 21.73
N ALA A 178 0.38 20.28 20.60
CA ALA A 178 1.55 21.15 20.40
C ALA A 178 1.23 22.66 20.48
N SER A 179 -0.07 23.02 20.33
CA SER A 179 -0.52 24.42 20.45
C SER A 179 -0.74 24.88 21.88
N SER A 180 -0.83 23.98 22.87
CA SER A 180 -1.09 24.33 24.27
C SER A 180 0.18 24.55 25.11
N THR A 181 1.29 23.95 24.73
CA THR A 181 2.56 24.09 25.48
C THR A 181 3.36 25.36 25.16
N SER A 182 3.03 26.08 24.10
CA SER A 182 3.70 27.34 23.75
C SER A 182 3.09 28.59 24.40
N LYS A 183 1.99 28.47 25.17
CA LYS A 183 1.33 29.62 25.85
C LYS A 183 1.65 29.76 27.34
N GLU A 184 2.29 28.78 27.98
CA GLU A 184 2.62 28.85 29.41
C GLU A 184 4.07 29.28 29.70
N ALA A 185 4.86 29.60 28.70
CA ALA A 185 6.28 30.06 28.87
C ALA A 185 6.44 31.58 28.72
N SER A 186 5.37 32.37 28.85
CA SER A 186 5.42 33.84 28.77
C SER A 186 4.51 34.46 29.84
N THR A 187 4.81 34.18 31.11
CA THR A 187 4.36 34.97 32.28
C THR A 187 5.45 35.02 33.33
#